data_fdf7a48ffa2431affad8ad94a43f7b98
#
_entry.id   fdf7a48ffa2431affad8ad94a43f7b98
#
_cell.length_a   1.000
_cell.length_b   1.000
_cell.length_c   1.000
_cell.angle_alpha   90.00
_cell.angle_beta   90.00
_cell.angle_gamma   90.00
#
_symmetry.space_group_name_H-M   'P 1'
#
loop_
_entity.id
_entity.type
_entity.pdbx_description
1 polymer ?
#
loop_
_entity_poly.entity_id
_entity_poly.type
_entity_poly.pdbx_seq_one_letter_code
_entity_poly.pdbx_strand_id
1 'polypeptide(L)'
;MGSQMHLHKPSLLSLPYPRKELSTPMTLPAEFHDIAKRVNNWGRWGADDEIGTLNLITDEVVRGAAAQIRTGRRIPLALPLKEDGVQVGMIPGRINPLHTMVQINQELFGPGTVACSDDAVSMGLQAGTHWDALTHVSHSGKIYNGRPAGTITAHGRAEFSGIDKAGHIVSRGVLLDVARAKGLDRLPGDHAVTPGDLAEAEEFGGVTVRAGDIVLVRTGQIQVYLAGDKHGYGFPSPGLSVRTPEWFHARDVAAVANDTLTFEIFPPEIENLWLPVHALDLVEMGMHQGQNWNLEKLSTACAEENRYAFLLSAMPEPFVGGTGTPVAPVAVL
;
A
#
# COMPACT_ATOMS: atom_id res chain seq x y z
N MET A 1 -13.85 7.30 56.08
CA MET A 1 -13.37 8.32 55.11
C MET A 1 -12.97 7.58 53.84
N GLY A 2 -13.90 7.43 52.92
CA GLY A 2 -13.68 6.71 51.67
C GLY A 2 -13.29 7.65 50.56
N SER A 3 -12.09 7.49 50.02
CA SER A 3 -11.63 8.20 48.86
C SER A 3 -12.21 7.54 47.61
N GLN A 4 -13.12 8.22 46.92
CA GLN A 4 -13.59 7.82 45.59
C GLN A 4 -12.51 8.20 44.57
N MET A 5 -11.86 7.19 44.02
CA MET A 5 -11.01 7.35 42.83
C MET A 5 -11.93 7.60 41.62
N HIS A 6 -11.95 8.84 41.14
CA HIS A 6 -12.54 9.20 39.85
C HIS A 6 -11.64 8.65 38.74
N LEU A 7 -12.06 7.51 38.13
CA LEU A 7 -11.53 7.06 36.86
C LEU A 7 -11.94 8.05 35.77
N HIS A 8 -11.00 8.87 35.36
CA HIS A 8 -11.13 9.66 34.14
C HIS A 8 -11.21 8.69 32.95
N LYS A 9 -12.41 8.54 32.38
CA LYS A 9 -12.57 7.93 31.06
C LYS A 9 -11.90 8.86 30.06
N PRO A 10 -10.94 8.38 29.23
CA PRO A 10 -10.45 9.20 28.15
C PRO A 10 -11.63 9.44 27.20
N SER A 11 -11.89 10.71 26.90
CA SER A 11 -12.82 11.11 25.88
C SER A 11 -12.36 10.48 24.56
N LEU A 12 -13.18 9.64 23.96
CA LEU A 12 -13.03 9.21 22.58
C LEU A 12 -12.93 10.50 21.75
N LEU A 13 -11.71 10.85 21.35
CA LEU A 13 -11.47 11.87 20.36
C LEU A 13 -12.33 11.49 19.16
N SER A 14 -13.36 12.30 18.91
CA SER A 14 -14.19 12.19 17.73
C SER A 14 -13.25 12.36 16.53
N LEU A 15 -13.00 11.27 15.84
CA LEU A 15 -12.41 11.32 14.51
C LEU A 15 -13.15 12.35 13.68
N PRO A 16 -12.48 13.13 12.82
CA PRO A 16 -13.12 14.11 11.96
C PRO A 16 -13.84 13.44 10.78
N TYR A 17 -14.49 12.30 11.03
CA TYR A 17 -15.51 11.78 10.14
C TYR A 17 -16.80 12.48 10.49
N PRO A 18 -17.26 13.45 9.69
CA PRO A 18 -18.57 14.02 9.91
C PRO A 18 -19.59 12.89 9.71
N ARG A 19 -20.14 12.36 10.81
CA ARG A 19 -21.42 11.65 10.76
C ARG A 19 -22.51 12.69 10.47
N LYS A 20 -22.42 13.38 9.35
CA LYS A 20 -23.58 13.99 8.72
C LYS A 20 -24.41 12.82 8.22
N GLU A 21 -25.68 12.79 8.62
CA GLU A 21 -26.68 11.95 7.97
C GLU A 21 -26.55 12.20 6.47
N LEU A 22 -25.90 11.27 5.75
CA LEU A 22 -25.78 11.33 4.30
C LEU A 22 -27.14 10.94 3.72
N SER A 23 -28.09 11.89 3.80
CA SER A 23 -29.47 11.73 3.29
C SER A 23 -29.56 11.87 1.77
N THR A 24 -28.47 12.27 1.11
CA THR A 24 -28.42 12.39 -0.36
C THR A 24 -27.26 11.54 -0.88
N PRO A 25 -27.47 10.68 -1.88
CA PRO A 25 -26.36 9.99 -2.55
C PRO A 25 -25.39 11.03 -3.10
N MET A 26 -24.14 11.01 -2.64
CA MET A 26 -23.11 11.87 -3.22
C MET A 26 -22.75 11.29 -4.59
N THR A 27 -22.97 12.08 -5.63
CA THR A 27 -22.46 11.78 -6.96
C THR A 27 -20.98 12.14 -7.00
N LEU A 28 -20.16 11.21 -7.52
CA LEU A 28 -18.75 11.47 -7.75
C LEU A 28 -18.58 12.66 -8.72
N PRO A 29 -17.58 13.53 -8.52
CA PRO A 29 -17.34 14.69 -9.39
C PRO A 29 -17.11 14.28 -10.85
N ALA A 30 -17.48 15.16 -11.78
CA ALA A 30 -17.24 14.92 -13.21
C ALA A 30 -15.75 14.66 -13.52
N GLU A 31 -14.84 15.41 -12.87
CA GLU A 31 -13.39 15.22 -13.00
C GLU A 31 -12.97 13.76 -12.68
N PHE A 32 -13.52 13.17 -11.61
CA PHE A 32 -13.25 11.77 -11.27
C PHE A 32 -13.71 10.82 -12.39
N HIS A 33 -14.93 11.02 -12.90
CA HIS A 33 -15.45 10.18 -13.99
C HIS A 33 -14.67 10.30 -15.29
N ASP A 34 -14.13 11.48 -15.57
CA ASP A 34 -13.31 11.69 -16.76
C ASP A 34 -11.94 11.03 -16.64
N ILE A 35 -11.31 11.08 -15.46
CA ILE A 35 -10.07 10.34 -15.20
C ILE A 35 -10.36 8.83 -15.27
N ALA A 36 -11.40 8.35 -14.60
CA ALA A 36 -11.81 6.94 -14.59
C ALA A 36 -11.92 6.36 -16.01
N LYS A 37 -12.54 7.09 -16.94
CA LYS A 37 -12.64 6.67 -18.35
C LYS A 37 -11.27 6.56 -19.03
N ARG A 38 -10.33 7.48 -18.72
CA ARG A 38 -9.01 7.52 -19.37
C ARG A 38 -8.07 6.44 -18.85
N VAL A 39 -8.22 5.99 -17.61
CA VAL A 39 -7.36 4.97 -16.99
C VAL A 39 -7.99 3.58 -16.96
N ASN A 40 -9.20 3.41 -17.48
CA ASN A 40 -9.92 2.14 -17.42
C ASN A 40 -9.27 1.05 -18.28
N ASN A 41 -8.91 -0.06 -17.65
CA ASN A 41 -8.31 -1.23 -18.30
C ASN A 41 -9.27 -2.45 -18.35
N TRP A 42 -10.55 -2.28 -18.06
CA TRP A 42 -11.49 -3.41 -18.08
C TRP A 42 -11.52 -4.08 -19.43
N GLY A 43 -11.37 -5.41 -19.43
CA GLY A 43 -11.33 -6.22 -20.64
C GLY A 43 -9.99 -6.18 -21.39
N ARG A 44 -9.00 -5.36 -20.98
CA ARG A 44 -7.69 -5.26 -21.64
C ARG A 44 -6.98 -6.62 -21.73
N TRP A 45 -7.09 -7.44 -20.70
CA TRP A 45 -6.51 -8.80 -20.64
C TRP A 45 -7.57 -9.90 -20.66
N GLY A 46 -8.79 -9.58 -21.08
CA GLY A 46 -9.92 -10.48 -21.16
C GLY A 46 -10.94 -10.28 -20.03
N ALA A 47 -12.14 -10.81 -20.26
CA ALA A 47 -13.25 -10.65 -19.31
C ALA A 47 -13.03 -11.41 -17.99
N ASP A 48 -12.20 -12.45 -18.00
CA ASP A 48 -11.92 -13.29 -16.84
C ASP A 48 -10.64 -12.88 -16.11
N ASP A 49 -9.96 -11.81 -16.56
CA ASP A 49 -8.77 -11.32 -15.89
C ASP A 49 -9.06 -10.86 -14.46
N GLU A 50 -8.19 -11.26 -13.52
CA GLU A 50 -8.30 -10.97 -12.10
C GLU A 50 -7.05 -10.28 -11.51
N ILE A 51 -6.00 -10.04 -12.33
CA ILE A 51 -4.71 -9.52 -11.85
C ILE A 51 -4.33 -8.15 -12.42
N GLY A 52 -5.10 -7.66 -13.39
CA GLY A 52 -4.95 -6.31 -13.94
C GLY A 52 -3.56 -6.02 -14.50
N THR A 53 -2.98 -4.90 -14.09
CA THR A 53 -1.67 -4.44 -14.58
C THR A 53 -0.49 -5.37 -14.25
N LEU A 54 -0.65 -6.35 -13.34
CA LEU A 54 0.38 -7.37 -13.13
C LEU A 54 0.63 -8.23 -14.37
N ASN A 55 -0.30 -8.29 -15.32
CA ASN A 55 -0.09 -8.89 -16.65
C ASN A 55 1.06 -8.24 -17.43
N LEU A 56 1.47 -7.04 -17.06
CA LEU A 56 2.60 -6.32 -17.66
C LEU A 56 3.97 -6.83 -17.17
N ILE A 57 4.00 -7.62 -16.10
CA ILE A 57 5.22 -8.26 -15.60
C ILE A 57 5.50 -9.53 -16.41
N THR A 58 6.05 -9.35 -17.59
CA THR A 58 6.41 -10.46 -18.49
C THR A 58 7.76 -11.08 -18.09
N ASP A 59 8.06 -12.28 -18.61
CA ASP A 59 9.37 -12.92 -18.43
C ASP A 59 10.52 -12.03 -18.87
N GLU A 60 10.32 -11.21 -19.90
CA GLU A 60 11.34 -10.27 -20.38
C GLU A 60 11.57 -9.14 -19.37
N VAL A 61 10.49 -8.59 -18.80
CA VAL A 61 10.55 -7.57 -17.75
C VAL A 61 11.30 -8.10 -16.55
N VAL A 62 11.00 -9.33 -16.11
CA VAL A 62 11.69 -9.96 -14.96
C VAL A 62 13.18 -10.21 -15.27
N ARG A 63 13.53 -10.69 -16.47
CA ARG A 63 14.94 -10.81 -16.87
C ARG A 63 15.66 -9.45 -16.87
N GLY A 64 14.99 -8.41 -17.36
CA GLY A 64 15.50 -7.04 -17.32
C GLY A 64 15.67 -6.49 -15.91
N ALA A 65 14.78 -6.88 -14.98
CA ALA A 65 14.87 -6.55 -13.57
C ALA A 65 16.09 -7.24 -12.90
N ALA A 66 16.30 -8.52 -13.18
CA ALA A 66 17.48 -9.26 -12.68
C ALA A 66 18.81 -8.62 -13.15
N ALA A 67 18.82 -8.05 -14.35
CA ALA A 67 19.98 -7.32 -14.88
C ALA A 67 20.27 -5.99 -14.16
N GLN A 68 19.38 -5.53 -13.27
CA GLN A 68 19.63 -4.35 -12.43
C GLN A 68 20.55 -4.65 -11.23
N ILE A 69 20.71 -5.91 -10.86
CA ILE A 69 21.60 -6.28 -9.75
C ILE A 69 23.04 -5.99 -10.13
N ARG A 70 23.72 -5.13 -9.34
CA ARG A 70 25.13 -4.76 -9.54
C ARG A 70 26.00 -5.09 -8.33
N THR A 71 25.53 -4.73 -7.14
CA THR A 71 26.27 -4.90 -5.88
C THR A 71 25.79 -6.09 -5.08
N GLY A 72 24.54 -6.54 -5.30
CA GLY A 72 23.86 -7.54 -4.48
C GLY A 72 23.46 -7.03 -3.10
N ARG A 73 23.50 -5.71 -2.85
CA ARG A 73 23.02 -5.07 -1.62
C ARG A 73 21.51 -5.27 -1.51
N ARG A 74 21.06 -5.91 -0.43
CA ARG A 74 19.65 -6.20 -0.15
C ARG A 74 19.11 -5.24 0.88
N ILE A 75 18.01 -4.59 0.57
CA ILE A 75 17.37 -3.58 1.43
C ILE A 75 15.94 -4.02 1.73
N PRO A 76 15.64 -4.42 2.99
CA PRO A 76 14.29 -4.72 3.40
C PRO A 76 13.48 -3.43 3.50
N LEU A 77 12.22 -3.46 3.01
CA LEU A 77 11.33 -2.31 2.92
C LEU A 77 10.09 -2.44 3.82
N ALA A 78 9.99 -3.53 4.60
CA ALA A 78 8.89 -3.74 5.51
C ALA A 78 9.12 -3.07 6.86
N LEU A 79 8.01 -2.62 7.47
CA LEU A 79 7.97 -2.34 8.90
C LEU A 79 7.88 -3.65 9.68
N PRO A 80 8.49 -3.75 10.87
CA PRO A 80 8.27 -4.88 11.76
C PRO A 80 6.78 -5.01 12.15
N LEU A 81 6.25 -6.22 12.07
CA LEU A 81 4.91 -6.54 12.56
C LEU A 81 4.96 -6.64 14.09
N LYS A 82 4.24 -5.74 14.77
CA LYS A 82 4.21 -5.66 16.23
C LYS A 82 2.89 -5.12 16.75
N GLU A 83 2.54 -5.43 17.99
CA GLU A 83 1.32 -4.93 18.63
C GLU A 83 1.24 -3.41 18.65
N ASP A 84 2.38 -2.77 18.87
CA ASP A 84 2.55 -1.32 18.84
C ASP A 84 2.90 -0.85 17.41
N GLY A 85 2.12 -1.25 16.40
CA GLY A 85 2.29 -0.92 14.99
C GLY A 85 1.72 0.45 14.59
N VAL A 86 1.51 0.63 13.29
CA VAL A 86 1.06 1.90 12.67
C VAL A 86 -0.41 2.22 12.92
N GLN A 87 -1.21 1.22 13.29
CA GLN A 87 -2.65 1.42 13.49
C GLN A 87 -2.92 2.03 14.86
N VAL A 88 -3.60 3.19 14.87
CA VAL A 88 -3.96 3.95 16.08
C VAL A 88 -5.49 4.10 16.22
N GLY A 89 -6.26 3.25 15.55
CA GLY A 89 -7.72 3.29 15.55
C GLY A 89 -8.33 4.27 14.57
N MET A 90 -7.57 4.85 13.66
CA MET A 90 -8.09 5.73 12.60
C MET A 90 -8.99 4.98 11.62
N ILE A 91 -8.67 3.73 11.33
CA ILE A 91 -9.46 2.87 10.44
C ILE A 91 -10.19 1.85 11.32
N PRO A 92 -11.53 1.95 11.44
CA PRO A 92 -12.31 1.07 12.31
C PRO A 92 -12.12 -0.41 11.97
N GLY A 93 -11.86 -1.23 12.99
CA GLY A 93 -11.69 -2.69 12.84
C GLY A 93 -10.30 -3.13 12.34
N ARG A 94 -9.44 -2.23 11.89
CA ARG A 94 -8.08 -2.56 11.50
C ARG A 94 -7.17 -2.60 12.73
N ILE A 95 -6.77 -3.80 13.15
CA ILE A 95 -5.94 -4.02 14.35
C ILE A 95 -4.48 -4.27 13.97
N ASN A 96 -3.56 -3.80 14.82
CA ASN A 96 -2.16 -4.21 14.76
C ASN A 96 -2.01 -5.72 15.05
N PRO A 97 -0.87 -6.34 14.67
CA PRO A 97 -0.62 -7.74 14.96
C PRO A 97 -0.71 -8.06 16.46
N LEU A 98 -1.54 -9.03 16.80
CA LEU A 98 -1.57 -9.68 18.12
C LEU A 98 -0.85 -11.01 18.00
N HIS A 99 0.37 -11.08 18.48
CA HIS A 99 1.22 -12.27 18.45
C HIS A 99 1.04 -13.07 19.74
N THR A 100 0.82 -14.37 19.63
CA THR A 100 0.57 -15.25 20.78
C THR A 100 1.34 -16.55 20.62
N MET A 101 2.05 -16.98 21.67
CA MET A 101 2.64 -18.30 21.71
C MET A 101 1.54 -19.35 21.93
N VAL A 102 1.48 -20.35 21.07
CA VAL A 102 0.54 -21.48 21.16
C VAL A 102 1.16 -22.62 21.94
N GLN A 103 2.46 -22.85 21.73
CA GLN A 103 3.27 -23.84 22.44
C GLN A 103 4.61 -23.22 22.82
N ILE A 104 5.16 -23.62 23.99
CA ILE A 104 6.46 -23.13 24.45
C ILE A 104 7.27 -24.33 24.93
N ASN A 105 8.37 -24.64 24.21
CA ASN A 105 9.29 -25.73 24.55
C ASN A 105 8.57 -27.05 24.87
N GLN A 106 7.53 -27.38 24.11
CA GLN A 106 6.75 -28.57 24.30
C GLN A 106 7.48 -29.79 23.70
N GLU A 107 7.75 -30.78 24.54
CA GLU A 107 8.32 -32.06 24.09
C GLU A 107 7.23 -32.91 23.42
N LEU A 108 7.38 -33.15 22.09
CA LEU A 108 6.34 -33.79 21.28
C LEU A 108 6.35 -35.33 21.36
N PHE A 109 7.49 -35.94 21.66
CA PHE A 109 7.69 -37.38 21.54
C PHE A 109 8.09 -38.05 22.88
N GLY A 110 7.86 -37.37 23.99
CA GLY A 110 8.14 -37.82 25.35
C GLY A 110 9.29 -37.08 26.03
N PRO A 111 9.50 -37.29 27.33
CA PRO A 111 10.50 -36.54 28.10
C PRO A 111 11.92 -36.73 27.60
N GLY A 112 12.66 -35.60 27.50
CA GLY A 112 14.05 -35.58 27.03
C GLY A 112 14.21 -35.69 25.52
N THR A 113 13.11 -35.56 24.74
CA THR A 113 13.14 -35.54 23.27
C THR A 113 13.22 -34.12 22.73
N VAL A 114 12.97 -33.96 21.41
CA VAL A 114 12.94 -32.64 20.74
C VAL A 114 11.71 -31.85 21.22
N ALA A 115 11.93 -30.60 21.59
CA ALA A 115 10.89 -29.66 21.98
C ALA A 115 10.68 -28.61 20.88
N CYS A 116 9.43 -28.18 20.67
CA CYS A 116 9.03 -27.16 19.72
C CYS A 116 8.31 -26.00 20.42
N SER A 117 8.38 -24.84 19.78
CA SER A 117 7.55 -23.68 20.14
C SER A 117 6.82 -23.23 18.89
N ASP A 118 5.51 -23.06 18.97
CA ASP A 118 4.66 -22.56 17.90
C ASP A 118 3.93 -21.30 18.34
N ASP A 119 3.63 -20.45 17.38
CA ASP A 119 2.99 -19.17 17.61
C ASP A 119 1.91 -18.89 16.57
N ALA A 120 1.06 -17.91 16.86
CA ALA A 120 -0.01 -17.46 16.00
C ALA A 120 -0.07 -15.93 15.99
N VAL A 121 -0.61 -15.37 14.90
CA VAL A 121 -0.87 -13.94 14.79
C VAL A 121 -2.30 -13.69 14.34
N SER A 122 -2.95 -12.71 14.97
CA SER A 122 -4.23 -12.15 14.53
C SER A 122 -4.02 -10.68 14.20
N MET A 123 -4.34 -10.24 12.96
CA MET A 123 -4.09 -8.88 12.52
C MET A 123 -5.00 -8.48 11.36
N GLY A 124 -5.15 -7.17 11.13
CA GLY A 124 -5.65 -6.67 9.87
C GLY A 124 -4.63 -6.93 8.77
N LEU A 125 -5.05 -7.47 7.61
CA LEU A 125 -4.12 -7.75 6.49
C LEU A 125 -3.42 -6.49 5.98
N GLN A 126 -4.03 -5.33 6.15
CA GLN A 126 -3.48 -4.01 5.80
C GLN A 126 -2.85 -3.27 6.99
N ALA A 127 -2.56 -3.96 8.11
CA ALA A 127 -2.13 -3.31 9.34
C ALA A 127 -0.69 -2.79 9.35
N GLY A 128 0.21 -3.38 8.56
CA GLY A 128 1.60 -2.96 8.43
C GLY A 128 1.96 -2.60 7.00
N THR A 129 3.19 -2.90 6.58
CA THR A 129 3.57 -2.87 5.16
C THR A 129 2.77 -3.92 4.40
N HIS A 130 2.04 -3.51 3.36
CA HIS A 130 1.08 -4.39 2.69
C HIS A 130 0.88 -4.06 1.21
N TRP A 131 0.24 -4.99 0.49
CA TRP A 131 -0.42 -4.77 -0.78
C TRP A 131 -1.93 -4.78 -0.60
N ASP A 132 -2.62 -3.88 -1.28
CA ASP A 132 -4.05 -3.96 -1.51
C ASP A 132 -4.36 -4.81 -2.75
N ALA A 133 -5.33 -5.70 -2.61
CA ALA A 133 -5.90 -6.44 -3.74
C ALA A 133 -6.88 -5.57 -4.53
N LEU A 134 -7.17 -5.94 -5.78
CA LEU A 134 -8.10 -5.21 -6.65
C LEU A 134 -9.55 -5.23 -6.14
N THR A 135 -9.81 -5.98 -5.10
CA THR A 135 -11.10 -6.07 -4.40
C THR A 135 -11.15 -5.28 -3.08
N HIS A 136 -10.04 -4.57 -2.71
CA HIS A 136 -9.97 -3.82 -1.45
C HIS A 136 -10.96 -2.66 -1.40
N VAL A 137 -11.13 -1.96 -2.52
CA VAL A 137 -12.05 -0.84 -2.68
C VAL A 137 -13.05 -1.15 -3.77
N SER A 138 -14.24 -0.61 -3.65
CA SER A 138 -15.26 -0.66 -4.69
C SER A 138 -15.90 0.72 -4.85
N HIS A 139 -16.33 1.05 -6.06
CA HIS A 139 -17.18 2.21 -6.29
C HIS A 139 -18.30 1.88 -7.27
N SER A 140 -19.41 2.57 -7.17
CA SER A 140 -20.61 2.31 -8.00
C SER A 140 -21.03 0.83 -7.99
N GLY A 141 -20.81 0.11 -6.87
CA GLY A 141 -21.16 -1.29 -6.70
C GLY A 141 -20.25 -2.27 -7.49
N LYS A 142 -19.08 -1.83 -7.96
CA LYS A 142 -18.15 -2.62 -8.78
C LYS A 142 -16.76 -2.63 -8.19
N ILE A 143 -16.05 -3.74 -8.42
CA ILE A 143 -14.61 -3.91 -8.29
C ILE A 143 -14.00 -4.05 -9.69
N TYR A 144 -12.68 -4.28 -9.76
CA TYR A 144 -11.96 -4.42 -11.02
C TYR A 144 -12.67 -5.32 -12.04
N ASN A 145 -12.50 -4.97 -13.31
CA ASN A 145 -13.07 -5.64 -14.49
C ASN A 145 -14.62 -5.65 -14.50
N GLY A 146 -15.24 -4.67 -13.81
CA GLY A 146 -16.69 -4.49 -13.76
C GLY A 146 -17.45 -5.52 -12.94
N ARG A 147 -16.76 -6.37 -12.17
CA ARG A 147 -17.37 -7.42 -11.35
C ARG A 147 -18.15 -6.80 -10.17
N PRO A 148 -19.26 -7.44 -9.73
CA PRO A 148 -20.07 -6.91 -8.64
C PRO A 148 -19.32 -6.91 -7.30
N ALA A 149 -19.32 -5.79 -6.58
CA ALA A 149 -18.74 -5.71 -5.23
C ALA A 149 -19.44 -6.62 -4.20
N GLY A 150 -20.73 -6.96 -4.44
CA GLY A 150 -21.50 -7.87 -3.58
C GLY A 150 -21.00 -9.33 -3.55
N THR A 151 -20.00 -9.67 -4.36
CA THR A 151 -19.30 -10.97 -4.31
C THR A 151 -18.33 -11.08 -3.14
N ILE A 152 -18.02 -9.97 -2.46
CA ILE A 152 -17.27 -9.98 -1.20
C ILE A 152 -18.26 -10.29 -0.07
N THR A 153 -18.08 -11.44 0.59
CA THR A 153 -19.04 -11.93 1.58
C THR A 153 -18.52 -11.84 3.02
N ALA A 154 -19.46 -11.88 4.00
CA ALA A 154 -19.15 -11.89 5.43
C ALA A 154 -18.32 -13.10 5.90
N HIS A 155 -18.22 -14.16 5.09
CA HIS A 155 -17.36 -15.29 5.34
C HIS A 155 -15.89 -15.05 4.97
N GLY A 156 -15.53 -13.78 4.71
CA GLY A 156 -14.15 -13.32 4.55
C GLY A 156 -13.52 -13.70 3.23
N ARG A 157 -14.29 -13.83 2.16
CA ARG A 157 -13.74 -14.16 0.83
C ARG A 157 -14.27 -13.21 -0.25
N ALA A 158 -13.34 -12.63 -0.99
CA ALA A 158 -13.65 -12.12 -2.31
C ALA A 158 -13.70 -13.28 -3.29
N GLU A 159 -14.75 -13.36 -4.07
CA GLU A 159 -14.90 -14.39 -5.12
C GLU A 159 -13.93 -14.14 -6.26
N PHE A 160 -13.69 -12.87 -6.59
CA PHE A 160 -12.85 -12.41 -7.69
C PHE A 160 -11.75 -11.48 -7.18
N SER A 161 -10.63 -11.46 -7.90
CA SER A 161 -9.53 -10.50 -7.73
C SER A 161 -9.00 -10.39 -6.29
N GLY A 162 -9.09 -11.48 -5.51
CA GLY A 162 -8.43 -11.59 -4.21
C GLY A 162 -6.92 -11.55 -4.35
N ILE A 163 -6.22 -11.24 -3.27
CA ILE A 163 -4.75 -11.11 -3.27
C ILE A 163 -4.03 -12.42 -3.64
N ASP A 164 -4.66 -13.56 -3.43
CA ASP A 164 -4.16 -14.88 -3.83
C ASP A 164 -3.97 -15.02 -5.35
N LYS A 165 -4.65 -14.19 -6.16
CA LYS A 165 -4.48 -14.14 -7.62
C LYS A 165 -3.21 -13.39 -8.04
N ALA A 166 -2.71 -12.49 -7.21
CA ALA A 166 -1.53 -11.66 -7.50
C ALA A 166 -0.18 -12.41 -7.41
N GLY A 167 -0.18 -13.70 -7.44
CA GLY A 167 0.83 -14.75 -7.16
C GLY A 167 2.32 -14.47 -7.37
N HIS A 168 2.74 -13.40 -8.08
CA HIS A 168 4.16 -13.20 -8.41
C HIS A 168 4.48 -11.74 -8.71
N ILE A 169 4.73 -10.96 -7.64
CA ILE A 169 5.15 -9.57 -7.79
C ILE A 169 6.68 -9.49 -7.67
N VAL A 170 7.36 -9.77 -8.77
CA VAL A 170 8.83 -9.62 -8.92
C VAL A 170 9.08 -8.88 -10.22
N SER A 171 9.68 -7.68 -10.16
CA SER A 171 9.92 -6.85 -11.34
C SER A 171 11.05 -5.86 -11.11
N ARG A 172 11.30 -5.00 -12.10
CA ARG A 172 12.13 -3.83 -11.90
C ARG A 172 11.39 -2.84 -10.99
N GLY A 173 12.00 -2.57 -9.83
CA GLY A 173 11.60 -1.47 -8.96
C GLY A 173 12.24 -0.18 -9.41
N VAL A 174 11.48 0.92 -9.35
CA VAL A 174 11.96 2.28 -9.59
C VAL A 174 11.59 3.13 -8.39
N LEU A 175 12.58 3.73 -7.73
CA LEU A 175 12.35 4.68 -6.65
C LEU A 175 12.19 6.10 -7.24
N LEU A 176 11.02 6.68 -7.09
CA LEU A 176 10.77 8.10 -7.29
C LEU A 176 10.85 8.81 -5.92
N ASP A 177 12.03 9.32 -5.60
CA ASP A 177 12.29 9.98 -4.32
C ASP A 177 11.87 11.46 -4.40
N VAL A 178 10.56 11.70 -4.31
CA VAL A 178 9.96 13.02 -4.50
C VAL A 178 10.46 14.01 -3.44
N ALA A 179 10.58 13.58 -2.19
CA ALA A 179 11.09 14.46 -1.14
C ALA A 179 12.52 14.92 -1.46
N ARG A 180 13.41 13.99 -1.82
CA ARG A 180 14.80 14.30 -2.13
C ARG A 180 14.94 15.13 -3.41
N ALA A 181 14.14 14.87 -4.45
CA ALA A 181 14.13 15.66 -5.67
C ALA A 181 13.80 17.12 -5.39
N LYS A 182 12.96 17.39 -4.39
CA LYS A 182 12.64 18.75 -3.92
C LYS A 182 13.64 19.31 -2.89
N GLY A 183 14.74 18.62 -2.62
CA GLY A 183 15.72 19.03 -1.61
C GLY A 183 15.22 18.95 -0.17
N LEU A 184 14.22 18.10 0.10
CA LEU A 184 13.60 17.91 1.40
C LEU A 184 13.89 16.51 1.95
N ASP A 185 13.98 16.40 3.27
CA ASP A 185 14.01 15.08 3.94
C ASP A 185 12.62 14.42 3.91
N ARG A 186 11.57 15.22 4.05
CA ARG A 186 10.17 14.83 4.06
C ARG A 186 9.30 15.92 3.44
N LEU A 187 8.28 15.51 2.67
CA LEU A 187 7.28 16.44 2.14
C LEU A 187 6.41 17.02 3.27
N PRO A 188 5.91 18.27 3.12
CA PRO A 188 4.86 18.81 3.99
C PRO A 188 3.64 17.89 4.03
N GLY A 189 2.93 17.85 5.18
CA GLY A 189 1.78 16.97 5.36
C GLY A 189 0.58 17.25 4.44
N ASP A 190 0.53 18.42 3.84
CA ASP A 190 -0.49 18.87 2.89
C ASP A 190 -0.03 18.82 1.41
N HIS A 191 1.10 18.16 1.13
CA HIS A 191 1.64 18.08 -0.22
C HIS A 191 0.98 16.93 -1.01
N ALA A 192 0.18 17.28 -2.02
CA ALA A 192 -0.29 16.34 -3.02
C ALA A 192 0.81 16.09 -4.05
N VAL A 193 1.32 14.86 -4.12
CA VAL A 193 2.30 14.44 -5.14
C VAL A 193 1.62 14.41 -6.49
N THR A 194 2.03 15.31 -7.38
CA THR A 194 1.46 15.49 -8.71
C THR A 194 2.19 14.69 -9.79
N PRO A 195 1.61 14.52 -11.01
CA PRO A 195 2.35 14.00 -12.19
C PRO A 195 3.65 14.76 -12.47
N GLY A 196 3.68 16.07 -12.20
CA GLY A 196 4.89 16.90 -12.32
C GLY A 196 5.96 16.51 -11.31
N ASP A 197 5.57 16.24 -10.07
CA ASP A 197 6.50 15.79 -9.03
C ASP A 197 7.10 14.41 -9.36
N LEU A 198 6.30 13.50 -9.94
CA LEU A 198 6.78 12.19 -10.38
C LEU A 198 7.80 12.33 -11.53
N ALA A 199 7.52 13.22 -12.50
CA ALA A 199 8.45 13.50 -13.60
C ALA A 199 9.76 14.16 -13.10
N GLU A 200 9.66 15.09 -12.16
CA GLU A 200 10.83 15.70 -11.52
C GLU A 200 11.69 14.65 -10.79
N ALA A 201 11.05 13.70 -10.12
CA ALA A 201 11.76 12.61 -9.45
C ALA A 201 12.38 11.60 -10.44
N GLU A 202 11.75 11.34 -11.62
CA GLU A 202 12.39 10.59 -12.72
C GLU A 202 13.67 11.28 -13.18
N GLU A 203 13.60 12.58 -13.46
CA GLU A 203 14.75 13.39 -13.91
C GLU A 203 15.86 13.40 -12.85
N PHE A 204 15.50 13.70 -11.60
CA PHE A 204 16.42 13.69 -10.46
C PHE A 204 17.17 12.36 -10.33
N GLY A 205 16.45 11.23 -10.44
CA GLY A 205 17.02 9.89 -10.34
C GLY A 205 17.75 9.42 -11.60
N GLY A 206 17.70 10.18 -12.70
CA GLY A 206 18.25 9.76 -14.00
C GLY A 206 17.63 8.42 -14.46
N VAL A 207 16.37 8.18 -14.14
CA VAL A 207 15.67 6.92 -14.40
C VAL A 207 14.40 7.18 -15.20
N THR A 208 14.03 6.25 -16.08
CA THR A 208 12.75 6.31 -16.80
C THR A 208 11.89 5.13 -16.39
N VAL A 209 10.66 5.40 -15.96
CA VAL A 209 9.64 4.38 -15.68
C VAL A 209 9.15 3.76 -16.99
N ARG A 210 9.04 2.44 -17.02
CA ARG A 210 8.70 1.63 -18.19
C ARG A 210 7.56 0.66 -17.89
N ALA A 211 6.96 0.15 -18.92
CA ALA A 211 5.94 -0.89 -18.80
C ALA A 211 6.43 -2.08 -17.96
N GLY A 212 5.60 -2.50 -17.01
CA GLY A 212 5.90 -3.60 -16.10
C GLY A 212 6.73 -3.23 -14.88
N ASP A 213 7.16 -1.97 -14.73
CA ASP A 213 7.85 -1.51 -13.51
C ASP A 213 6.92 -1.46 -12.31
N ILE A 214 7.52 -1.63 -11.14
CA ILE A 214 6.89 -1.31 -9.86
C ILE A 214 7.48 0.00 -9.36
N VAL A 215 6.63 1.02 -9.22
CA VAL A 215 7.04 2.36 -8.80
C VAL A 215 6.94 2.49 -7.30
N LEU A 216 8.03 2.91 -6.65
CA LEU A 216 8.06 3.24 -5.23
C LEU A 216 8.14 4.76 -5.10
N VAL A 217 7.12 5.38 -4.49
CA VAL A 217 7.06 6.84 -4.32
C VAL A 217 7.42 7.19 -2.88
N ARG A 218 8.57 7.84 -2.68
CA ARG A 218 8.99 8.27 -1.34
C ARG A 218 8.58 9.71 -1.07
N THR A 219 7.78 9.87 -0.03
CA THR A 219 7.40 11.18 0.53
C THR A 219 8.23 11.55 1.77
N GLY A 220 8.84 10.57 2.43
CA GLY A 220 9.52 10.69 3.72
C GLY A 220 8.56 10.66 4.92
N GLN A 221 7.24 10.52 4.71
CA GLN A 221 6.25 10.55 5.80
C GLN A 221 6.48 9.44 6.84
N ILE A 222 7.01 8.29 6.43
CA ILE A 222 7.33 7.19 7.33
C ILE A 222 8.26 7.59 8.48
N GLN A 223 9.08 8.64 8.31
CA GLN A 223 9.98 9.15 9.35
C GLN A 223 9.21 9.62 10.59
N VAL A 224 7.98 10.13 10.41
CA VAL A 224 7.12 10.56 11.52
C VAL A 224 6.77 9.36 12.42
N TYR A 225 6.39 8.24 11.79
CA TYR A 225 6.14 6.98 12.51
C TYR A 225 7.42 6.46 13.19
N LEU A 226 8.55 6.47 12.48
CA LEU A 226 9.83 5.98 13.00
C LEU A 226 10.34 6.85 14.18
N ALA A 227 9.98 8.14 14.22
CA ALA A 227 10.24 9.03 15.36
C ALA A 227 9.27 8.83 16.54
N GLY A 228 8.26 7.96 16.41
CA GLY A 228 7.31 7.60 17.47
C GLY A 228 5.98 8.35 17.42
N ASP A 229 5.80 9.31 16.54
CA ASP A 229 4.53 10.01 16.36
C ASP A 229 3.62 9.28 15.36
N LYS A 230 2.87 8.32 15.87
CA LYS A 230 1.95 7.52 15.05
C LYS A 230 0.72 8.29 14.59
N HIS A 231 0.24 9.25 15.37
CA HIS A 231 -0.91 10.09 15.00
C HIS A 231 -0.53 11.07 13.91
N GLY A 232 0.60 11.76 14.05
CA GLY A 232 1.14 12.65 13.02
C GLY A 232 1.55 11.93 11.73
N TYR A 233 1.85 10.62 11.80
CA TYR A 233 2.07 9.80 10.61
C TYR A 233 0.81 9.66 9.75
N GLY A 234 -0.35 9.53 10.40
CA GLY A 234 -1.62 9.32 9.69
C GLY A 234 -2.30 10.60 9.23
N PHE A 235 -2.08 11.74 9.92
CA PHE A 235 -2.84 12.97 9.64
C PHE A 235 -2.17 14.25 10.18
N PRO A 236 -1.97 15.29 9.32
CA PRO A 236 -2.10 15.26 7.85
C PRO A 236 -1.01 14.39 7.24
N SER A 237 -1.25 13.84 6.06
CA SER A 237 -0.30 12.99 5.36
C SER A 237 -0.13 13.44 3.91
N PRO A 238 1.09 13.69 3.42
CA PRO A 238 1.31 13.82 1.99
C PRO A 238 0.95 12.52 1.31
N GLY A 239 0.68 12.56 0.02
CA GLY A 239 0.34 11.35 -0.73
C GLY A 239 0.02 11.67 -2.18
N LEU A 240 -0.35 10.65 -2.94
CA LEU A 240 -0.60 10.79 -4.37
C LEU A 240 -1.83 11.67 -4.64
N SER A 241 -1.72 12.55 -5.63
CA SER A 241 -2.82 13.33 -6.19
C SER A 241 -3.75 12.44 -7.00
N VAL A 242 -5.04 12.79 -7.04
CA VAL A 242 -6.06 12.13 -7.90
C VAL A 242 -5.68 12.10 -9.39
N ARG A 243 -4.69 12.89 -9.81
CA ARG A 243 -4.18 12.96 -11.20
C ARG A 243 -3.04 11.99 -11.49
N THR A 244 -2.44 11.37 -10.48
CA THR A 244 -1.32 10.44 -10.69
C THR A 244 -1.68 9.12 -11.37
N PRO A 245 -2.92 8.57 -11.26
CA PRO A 245 -3.33 7.38 -12.01
C PRO A 245 -3.14 7.52 -13.53
N GLU A 246 -3.39 8.69 -14.11
CA GLU A 246 -3.15 8.93 -15.55
C GLU A 246 -1.67 8.82 -15.91
N TRP A 247 -0.77 9.28 -15.03
CA TRP A 247 0.67 9.19 -15.24
C TRP A 247 1.17 7.75 -15.19
N PHE A 248 0.64 6.93 -14.25
CA PHE A 248 0.94 5.50 -14.15
C PHE A 248 0.38 4.73 -15.34
N HIS A 249 -0.87 5.00 -15.72
CA HIS A 249 -1.52 4.37 -16.85
C HIS A 249 -0.76 4.62 -18.16
N ALA A 250 -0.36 5.86 -18.43
CA ALA A 250 0.38 6.23 -19.63
C ALA A 250 1.75 5.54 -19.76
N ARG A 251 2.30 5.01 -18.67
CA ARG A 251 3.60 4.29 -18.62
C ARG A 251 3.46 2.79 -18.47
N ASP A 252 2.23 2.27 -18.43
CA ASP A 252 1.95 0.87 -18.18
C ASP A 252 2.65 0.37 -16.90
N VAL A 253 2.51 1.09 -15.79
CA VAL A 253 3.05 0.71 -14.50
C VAL A 253 2.32 -0.54 -13.98
N ALA A 254 3.06 -1.51 -13.48
CA ALA A 254 2.49 -2.78 -13.01
C ALA A 254 1.91 -2.68 -11.59
N ALA A 255 2.57 -1.94 -10.71
CA ALA A 255 2.11 -1.70 -9.35
C ALA A 255 2.80 -0.45 -8.78
N VAL A 256 2.21 0.13 -7.75
CA VAL A 256 2.75 1.31 -7.08
C VAL A 256 2.76 1.08 -5.57
N ALA A 257 3.80 1.55 -4.87
CA ALA A 257 3.81 1.57 -3.40
C ALA A 257 4.40 2.88 -2.87
N ASN A 258 4.01 3.25 -1.64
CA ASN A 258 4.57 4.42 -0.98
C ASN A 258 4.76 4.24 0.54
N ASP A 259 5.30 5.26 1.16
CA ASP A 259 5.69 5.29 2.57
C ASP A 259 4.66 6.01 3.46
N THR A 260 3.39 6.04 3.04
CA THR A 260 2.29 6.68 3.81
C THR A 260 1.25 5.67 4.29
N LEU A 261 0.41 6.10 5.26
CA LEU A 261 -0.70 5.29 5.75
C LEU A 261 -1.90 5.32 4.80
N THR A 262 -2.09 6.42 4.10
CA THR A 262 -3.30 6.71 3.31
C THR A 262 -3.11 6.51 1.81
N PHE A 263 -1.87 6.31 1.34
CA PHE A 263 -1.48 6.23 -0.07
C PHE A 263 -1.65 7.56 -0.80
N GLU A 264 -2.85 8.08 -0.86
CA GLU A 264 -3.18 9.38 -1.41
C GLU A 264 -3.08 10.49 -0.37
N ILE A 265 -3.03 11.72 -0.82
CA ILE A 265 -3.04 12.91 0.04
C ILE A 265 -4.22 12.87 1.03
N PHE A 266 -3.95 13.22 2.28
CA PHE A 266 -4.98 13.31 3.30
C PHE A 266 -4.79 14.55 4.20
N PRO A 267 -5.79 15.49 4.31
CA PRO A 267 -7.14 15.40 3.76
C PRO A 267 -7.20 15.40 2.22
N PRO A 268 -8.30 14.89 1.63
CA PRO A 268 -8.41 14.74 0.19
C PRO A 268 -8.42 16.08 -0.55
N GLU A 269 -7.82 16.12 -1.77
CA GLU A 269 -7.77 17.31 -2.63
C GLU A 269 -9.17 17.80 -3.06
N ILE A 270 -10.08 16.87 -3.28
CA ILE A 270 -11.46 17.18 -3.70
C ILE A 270 -12.35 16.98 -2.48
N GLU A 271 -13.02 18.05 -2.06
CA GLU A 271 -13.89 18.04 -0.90
C GLU A 271 -14.93 16.91 -1.01
N ASN A 272 -15.06 16.12 0.06
CA ASN A 272 -16.00 14.99 0.17
C ASN A 272 -15.73 13.82 -0.79
N LEU A 273 -14.60 13.78 -1.49
CA LEU A 273 -14.18 12.63 -2.30
C LEU A 273 -13.10 11.84 -1.56
N TRP A 274 -13.50 10.74 -0.94
CA TRP A 274 -12.64 9.86 -0.16
C TRP A 274 -12.09 8.73 -1.01
N LEU A 275 -10.80 8.45 -0.89
CA LEU A 275 -10.09 7.38 -1.60
C LEU A 275 -10.23 7.42 -3.15
N PRO A 276 -10.12 8.61 -3.80
CA PRO A 276 -10.24 8.66 -5.26
C PRO A 276 -9.12 7.91 -5.98
N VAL A 277 -7.87 7.97 -5.47
CA VAL A 277 -6.74 7.27 -6.09
C VAL A 277 -6.90 5.76 -5.95
N HIS A 278 -7.33 5.27 -4.77
CA HIS A 278 -7.65 3.86 -4.59
C HIS A 278 -8.70 3.38 -5.60
N ALA A 279 -9.77 4.15 -5.81
CA ALA A 279 -10.82 3.77 -6.74
C ALA A 279 -10.32 3.76 -8.19
N LEU A 280 -9.49 4.72 -8.58
CA LEU A 280 -8.92 4.78 -9.93
C LEU A 280 -7.89 3.67 -10.19
N ASP A 281 -6.99 3.44 -9.23
CA ASP A 281 -5.94 2.44 -9.37
C ASP A 281 -6.49 1.01 -9.27
N LEU A 282 -7.19 0.69 -8.18
CA LEU A 282 -7.64 -0.68 -7.93
C LEU A 282 -8.83 -1.07 -8.80
N VAL A 283 -9.83 -0.19 -8.97
CA VAL A 283 -11.08 -0.55 -9.64
C VAL A 283 -11.02 -0.30 -11.14
N GLU A 284 -10.62 0.90 -11.57
CA GLU A 284 -10.63 1.24 -12.99
C GLU A 284 -9.40 0.69 -13.72
N MET A 285 -8.21 0.91 -13.19
CA MET A 285 -6.96 0.49 -13.82
C MET A 285 -6.62 -0.98 -13.59
N GLY A 286 -7.05 -1.54 -12.45
CA GLY A 286 -6.63 -2.88 -12.02
C GLY A 286 -5.16 -2.91 -11.59
N MET A 287 -4.67 -1.85 -10.95
CA MET A 287 -3.30 -1.71 -10.48
C MET A 287 -3.23 -1.88 -8.97
N HIS A 288 -2.45 -2.86 -8.51
CA HIS A 288 -2.21 -3.08 -7.08
C HIS A 288 -1.42 -1.93 -6.48
N GLN A 289 -1.76 -1.56 -5.24
CA GLN A 289 -1.10 -0.49 -4.52
C GLN A 289 -0.59 -0.96 -3.15
N GLY A 290 0.57 -0.43 -2.74
CA GLY A 290 1.21 -0.77 -1.46
C GLY A 290 1.35 0.43 -0.54
N GLN A 291 1.23 0.20 0.77
CA GLN A 291 1.27 1.27 1.79
C GLN A 291 2.18 0.89 2.95
N ASN A 292 2.61 1.90 3.69
CA ASN A 292 3.48 1.75 4.87
C ASN A 292 4.83 1.08 4.54
N TRP A 293 5.40 1.37 3.36
CA TRP A 293 6.71 0.87 3.00
C TRP A 293 7.80 1.75 3.60
N ASN A 294 8.81 1.15 4.23
CA ASN A 294 9.94 1.90 4.77
C ASN A 294 11.00 2.12 3.67
N LEU A 295 10.92 3.24 2.99
CA LEU A 295 11.78 3.57 1.86
C LEU A 295 13.06 4.34 2.25
N GLU A 296 13.31 4.62 3.53
CA GLU A 296 14.40 5.47 3.99
C GLU A 296 15.79 4.90 3.67
N LYS A 297 16.00 3.60 3.98
CA LYS A 297 17.28 2.94 3.67
C LYS A 297 17.50 2.80 2.17
N LEU A 298 16.42 2.61 1.40
CA LEU A 298 16.49 2.53 -0.05
C LEU A 298 16.85 3.88 -0.66
N SER A 299 16.22 4.97 -0.21
CA SER A 299 16.55 6.33 -0.62
C SER A 299 18.04 6.65 -0.41
N THR A 300 18.56 6.32 0.78
CA THR A 300 19.98 6.52 1.09
C THR A 300 20.87 5.70 0.15
N ALA A 301 20.57 4.42 -0.05
CA ALA A 301 21.37 3.55 -0.90
C ALA A 301 21.32 3.96 -2.38
N CYS A 302 20.15 4.35 -2.89
CA CYS A 302 20.01 4.85 -4.25
C CYS A 302 20.83 6.13 -4.48
N ALA A 303 20.85 7.03 -3.49
CA ALA A 303 21.65 8.25 -3.55
C ALA A 303 23.16 7.98 -3.48
N GLU A 304 23.61 7.05 -2.62
CA GLU A 304 25.02 6.61 -2.52
C GLU A 304 25.53 6.01 -3.83
N GLU A 305 24.68 5.19 -4.49
CA GLU A 305 25.04 4.50 -5.73
C GLU A 305 24.68 5.30 -6.99
N ASN A 306 24.00 6.46 -6.83
CA ASN A 306 23.41 7.25 -7.93
C ASN A 306 22.59 6.38 -8.89
N ARG A 307 21.76 5.49 -8.34
CA ARG A 307 20.94 4.53 -9.09
C ARG A 307 19.60 4.34 -8.43
N TYR A 308 18.53 4.57 -9.19
CA TYR A 308 17.16 4.56 -8.69
C TYR A 308 16.31 3.42 -9.30
N ALA A 309 16.96 2.46 -9.97
CA ALA A 309 16.35 1.23 -10.46
C ALA A 309 17.09 -0.01 -9.89
N PHE A 310 16.34 -1.04 -9.54
CA PHE A 310 16.82 -2.24 -8.86
C PHE A 310 15.90 -3.43 -9.16
N LEU A 311 16.30 -4.66 -8.78
CA LEU A 311 15.36 -5.77 -8.70
C LEU A 311 14.50 -5.59 -7.44
N LEU A 312 13.18 -5.62 -7.58
CA LEU A 312 12.23 -5.66 -6.47
C LEU A 312 11.56 -7.03 -6.40
N SER A 313 11.61 -7.65 -5.21
CA SER A 313 10.78 -8.80 -4.85
C SER A 313 9.79 -8.36 -3.78
N ALA A 314 8.49 -8.49 -4.05
CA ALA A 314 7.42 -8.04 -3.16
C ALA A 314 6.24 -9.03 -3.20
N MET A 315 6.54 -10.30 -3.00
CA MET A 315 5.59 -11.41 -3.08
C MET A 315 4.49 -11.28 -2.04
N PRO A 316 3.22 -11.30 -2.44
CA PRO A 316 2.09 -11.32 -1.51
C PRO A 316 1.95 -12.67 -0.82
N GLU A 317 1.55 -12.69 0.46
CA GLU A 317 1.06 -13.89 1.09
C GLU A 317 -0.30 -14.26 0.48
N PRO A 318 -0.50 -15.51 0.01
CA PRO A 318 -1.67 -15.88 -0.81
C PRO A 318 -2.92 -16.17 0.05
N PHE A 319 -3.41 -15.20 0.79
CA PHE A 319 -4.68 -15.32 1.52
C PHE A 319 -5.84 -15.45 0.54
N VAL A 320 -6.41 -16.65 0.43
CA VAL A 320 -7.49 -16.96 -0.53
C VAL A 320 -8.68 -16.03 -0.33
N GLY A 321 -8.99 -15.23 -1.36
CA GLY A 321 -10.03 -14.21 -1.33
C GLY A 321 -9.74 -13.06 -0.37
N GLY A 322 -8.49 -12.86 0.03
CA GLY A 322 -8.09 -11.73 0.86
C GLY A 322 -8.17 -10.41 0.09
N THR A 323 -8.57 -9.32 0.76
CA THR A 323 -8.64 -7.98 0.19
C THR A 323 -7.29 -7.24 0.22
N GLY A 324 -6.26 -7.88 0.70
CA GLY A 324 -4.88 -7.41 0.80
C GLY A 324 -4.04 -8.40 1.57
N THR A 325 -2.75 -8.09 1.75
CA THR A 325 -1.81 -8.96 2.45
C THR A 325 -0.65 -8.18 3.05
N PRO A 326 -0.17 -8.51 4.24
CA PRO A 326 1.14 -8.05 4.68
C PRO A 326 2.21 -8.56 3.71
N VAL A 327 3.26 -7.78 3.52
CA VAL A 327 4.36 -8.12 2.61
C VAL A 327 5.69 -7.70 3.19
N ALA A 328 6.75 -8.47 2.90
CA ALA A 328 8.12 -8.14 3.27
C ALA A 328 8.97 -7.87 2.00
N PRO A 329 8.83 -6.70 1.37
CA PRO A 329 9.50 -6.42 0.12
C PRO A 329 11.01 -6.25 0.33
N VAL A 330 11.78 -6.65 -0.69
CA VAL A 330 13.24 -6.49 -0.70
C VAL A 330 13.67 -5.89 -2.04
N ALA A 331 14.38 -4.76 -1.97
CA ALA A 331 15.11 -4.22 -3.10
C ALA A 331 16.52 -4.81 -3.14
N VAL A 332 17.00 -5.18 -4.34
CA VAL A 332 18.36 -5.72 -4.58
C VAL A 332 19.05 -4.83 -5.62
N LEU A 333 20.12 -4.13 -5.19
CA LEU A 333 20.88 -3.18 -6.01
C LEU A 333 22.07 -3.84 -6.71
#